data_a4a8ba486e21111c67b53ab248320d5f
#
_entry.id   a4a8ba486e21111c67b53ab248320d5f
#
_cell.length_a   1.000
_cell.length_b   1.000
_cell.length_c   1.000
_cell.angle_alpha   90.00
_cell.angle_beta   90.00
_cell.angle_gamma   90.00
#
_symmetry.space_group_name_H-M   'P 1'
#
loop_
_entity.id
_entity.type
_entity.pdbx_description
1 polymer ?
#
loop_
_entity_poly.entity_id
_entity_poly.type
_entity_poly.pdbx_seq_one_letter_code
_entity_poly.pdbx_strand_id
1 'polypeptide(L)'
;MKLGLVTDSLAAYPLEQAAAICRELGLEQVELGCGNWSPAPHVDLKQLTADSGARRRLLDTLAENDLTISALNCSGNPLFPGEKGARDRAVAADTFLLAEQLGLDTVVMMSGLPGGCPEDRTPTWIVTSWPPETEEILRYQWQAAVPVWKDLAARARDHGVRHIALEFHGWQLVYNVETLRRLQSEVGGDILGVNLDPSHLFWMGADPIEVAKALADCIYHVLIKDVRLEKAAGQNTLLDTKGVLEFAARSWNFVTPGSGHGADWWRTFLRTLRESGYDGALSIEQEDYTIPLEEALGKAVSLLRQVLPA
;
A
#
# COMPACT_ATOMS: atom_id res chain seq x y z
N MET A 1 -18.20 3.32 -1.38
CA MET A 1 -16.94 2.81 -0.78
C MET A 1 -17.25 1.67 0.17
N LYS A 2 -16.46 0.60 0.18
CA LYS A 2 -16.64 -0.60 1.01
C LYS A 2 -15.51 -0.74 2.01
N LEU A 3 -15.84 -1.16 3.24
CA LEU A 3 -14.84 -1.40 4.26
C LEU A 3 -14.14 -2.74 4.02
N GLY A 4 -12.83 -2.73 4.10
CA GLY A 4 -11.97 -3.89 3.96
C GLY A 4 -10.82 -3.91 4.97
N LEU A 5 -10.00 -4.96 4.87
CA LEU A 5 -8.83 -5.16 5.71
C LEU A 5 -7.68 -5.72 4.87
N VAL A 6 -6.48 -5.21 5.11
CA VAL A 6 -5.22 -5.87 4.70
C VAL A 6 -5.02 -7.07 5.60
N THR A 7 -5.10 -8.27 5.04
CA THR A 7 -5.13 -9.52 5.84
C THR A 7 -3.83 -9.82 6.57
N ASP A 8 -2.73 -9.16 6.22
CA ASP A 8 -1.47 -9.22 6.97
C ASP A 8 -1.64 -8.78 8.43
N SER A 9 -2.60 -7.89 8.72
CA SER A 9 -3.00 -7.54 10.09
C SER A 9 -3.50 -8.74 10.91
N LEU A 10 -3.94 -9.81 10.25
CA LEU A 10 -4.42 -11.06 10.85
C LEU A 10 -3.47 -12.25 10.59
N ALA A 11 -2.19 -11.99 10.36
CA ALA A 11 -1.19 -13.03 10.01
C ALA A 11 -1.05 -14.16 11.07
N ALA A 12 -1.49 -13.92 12.30
CA ALA A 12 -1.48 -14.94 13.35
C ALA A 12 -2.62 -15.99 13.21
N TYR A 13 -3.59 -15.75 12.33
CA TYR A 13 -4.77 -16.59 12.15
C TYR A 13 -4.74 -17.28 10.80
N PRO A 14 -5.21 -18.52 10.65
CA PRO A 14 -5.47 -19.11 9.34
C PRO A 14 -6.60 -18.37 8.61
N LEU A 15 -6.66 -18.54 7.27
CA LEU A 15 -7.59 -17.81 6.41
C LEU A 15 -9.06 -17.87 6.89
N GLU A 16 -9.52 -19.04 7.28
CA GLU A 16 -10.91 -19.27 7.72
C GLU A 16 -11.25 -18.44 8.97
N GLN A 17 -10.30 -18.33 9.90
CA GLN A 17 -10.48 -17.51 11.11
C GLN A 17 -10.36 -16.02 10.78
N ALA A 18 -9.40 -15.63 9.93
CA ALA A 18 -9.25 -14.25 9.48
C ALA A 18 -10.52 -13.77 8.76
N ALA A 19 -11.10 -14.59 7.89
CA ALA A 19 -12.36 -14.29 7.20
C ALA A 19 -13.55 -14.18 8.19
N ALA A 20 -13.64 -15.07 9.17
CA ALA A 20 -14.67 -14.99 10.21
C ALA A 20 -14.57 -13.71 11.05
N ILE A 21 -13.35 -13.30 11.44
CA ILE A 21 -13.09 -12.02 12.13
C ILE A 21 -13.54 -10.84 11.27
N CYS A 22 -13.18 -10.83 9.99
CA CYS A 22 -13.63 -9.78 9.06
C CYS A 22 -15.15 -9.69 8.97
N ARG A 23 -15.85 -10.83 8.86
CA ARG A 23 -17.32 -10.88 8.87
C ARG A 23 -17.91 -10.37 10.18
N GLU A 24 -17.38 -10.77 11.33
CA GLU A 24 -17.85 -10.32 12.67
C GLU A 24 -17.67 -8.80 12.82
N LEU A 25 -16.61 -8.24 12.28
CA LEU A 25 -16.40 -6.80 12.20
C LEU A 25 -17.32 -6.13 11.17
N GLY A 26 -18.03 -6.90 10.32
CA GLY A 26 -18.90 -6.42 9.26
C GLY A 26 -18.12 -5.71 8.15
N LEU A 27 -16.95 -6.23 7.83
CA LEU A 27 -16.17 -5.86 6.65
C LEU A 27 -16.73 -6.59 5.41
N GLU A 28 -16.54 -6.00 4.25
CA GLU A 28 -17.07 -6.52 2.98
C GLU A 28 -15.95 -6.99 2.03
N GLN A 29 -14.72 -6.56 2.30
CA GLN A 29 -13.59 -6.83 1.41
C GLN A 29 -12.32 -7.20 2.18
N VAL A 30 -11.43 -7.90 1.47
CA VAL A 30 -10.08 -8.17 1.95
C VAL A 30 -9.06 -7.81 0.87
N GLU A 31 -7.94 -7.27 1.28
CA GLU A 31 -6.73 -7.13 0.48
C GLU A 31 -5.76 -8.23 0.89
N LEU A 32 -5.27 -9.01 -0.09
CA LEU A 32 -4.46 -10.18 0.15
C LEU A 32 -2.99 -9.93 -0.20
N GLY A 33 -2.10 -10.08 0.79
CA GLY A 33 -0.66 -10.07 0.58
C GLY A 33 -0.20 -11.32 -0.18
N CYS A 34 0.60 -11.12 -1.25
CA CYS A 34 1.07 -12.18 -2.15
C CYS A 34 2.57 -12.46 -2.03
N GLY A 35 3.30 -11.71 -1.20
CA GLY A 35 4.74 -11.87 -1.00
C GLY A 35 5.50 -10.55 -1.00
N ASN A 36 6.80 -10.61 -1.25
CA ASN A 36 7.76 -9.54 -1.12
C ASN A 36 7.89 -9.07 0.34
N TRP A 37 7.35 -7.91 0.72
CA TRP A 37 7.37 -7.44 2.11
C TRP A 37 6.28 -8.07 2.97
N SER A 38 5.18 -8.50 2.35
CA SER A 38 4.15 -9.29 3.02
C SER A 38 4.69 -10.71 3.32
N PRO A 39 4.43 -11.28 4.52
CA PRO A 39 4.66 -12.69 4.77
C PRO A 39 3.70 -13.61 3.99
N ALA A 40 2.74 -13.05 3.26
CA ALA A 40 1.69 -13.74 2.52
C ALA A 40 0.96 -14.80 3.37
N PRO A 41 0.39 -14.43 4.53
CA PRO A 41 -0.08 -15.40 5.53
C PRO A 41 -1.25 -16.25 5.03
N HIS A 42 -1.99 -15.75 4.04
CA HIS A 42 -3.21 -16.37 3.53
C HIS A 42 -3.12 -16.76 2.03
N VAL A 43 -1.95 -16.55 1.41
CA VAL A 43 -1.72 -16.77 -0.01
C VAL A 43 -0.46 -17.61 -0.22
N ASP A 44 -0.60 -18.84 -0.65
CA ASP A 44 0.50 -19.56 -1.29
C ASP A 44 0.46 -19.23 -2.80
N LEU A 45 1.23 -18.23 -3.21
CA LEU A 45 1.20 -17.69 -4.56
C LEU A 45 1.52 -18.78 -5.62
N LYS A 46 2.46 -19.67 -5.33
CA LYS A 46 2.82 -20.77 -6.25
C LYS A 46 1.71 -21.81 -6.36
N GLN A 47 1.10 -22.17 -5.24
CA GLN A 47 -0.01 -23.11 -5.24
C GLN A 47 -1.21 -22.50 -5.96
N LEU A 48 -1.58 -21.25 -5.64
CA LEU A 48 -2.74 -20.61 -6.22
C LEU A 48 -2.59 -20.37 -7.73
N THR A 49 -1.42 -20.05 -8.22
CA THR A 49 -1.20 -19.91 -9.68
C THR A 49 -1.27 -21.25 -10.41
N ALA A 50 -0.89 -22.37 -9.77
CA ALA A 50 -0.84 -23.70 -10.39
C ALA A 50 -2.15 -24.49 -10.25
N ASP A 51 -2.93 -24.32 -9.16
CA ASP A 51 -4.08 -25.16 -8.80
C ASP A 51 -5.40 -24.37 -8.76
N SER A 52 -6.26 -24.62 -9.74
CA SER A 52 -7.61 -24.01 -9.79
C SER A 52 -8.50 -24.45 -8.61
N GLY A 53 -8.29 -25.65 -8.07
CA GLY A 53 -9.00 -26.13 -6.88
C GLY A 53 -8.62 -25.33 -5.63
N ALA A 54 -7.34 -24.97 -5.50
CA ALA A 54 -6.87 -24.10 -4.40
C ALA A 54 -7.49 -22.70 -4.52
N ARG A 55 -7.54 -22.12 -5.73
CA ARG A 55 -8.23 -20.83 -5.95
C ARG A 55 -9.71 -20.91 -5.61
N ARG A 56 -10.38 -21.99 -5.96
CA ARG A 56 -11.80 -22.18 -5.61
C ARG A 56 -11.99 -22.21 -4.11
N ARG A 57 -11.19 -23.00 -3.37
CA ARG A 57 -11.26 -23.04 -1.90
C ARG A 57 -11.06 -21.66 -1.26
N LEU A 58 -10.08 -20.89 -1.74
CA LEU A 58 -9.89 -19.51 -1.29
C LEU A 58 -11.16 -18.67 -1.48
N LEU A 59 -11.73 -18.70 -2.69
CA LEU A 59 -12.94 -17.93 -3.01
C LEU A 59 -14.17 -18.43 -2.22
N ASP A 60 -14.32 -19.73 -2.06
CA ASP A 60 -15.42 -20.32 -1.27
C ASP A 60 -15.33 -19.89 0.20
N THR A 61 -14.14 -19.94 0.80
CA THR A 61 -13.91 -19.47 2.19
C THR A 61 -14.29 -17.99 2.36
N LEU A 62 -13.90 -17.14 1.42
CA LEU A 62 -14.26 -15.72 1.46
C LEU A 62 -15.76 -15.52 1.27
N ALA A 63 -16.36 -16.21 0.30
CA ALA A 63 -17.80 -16.11 0.01
C ALA A 63 -18.69 -16.59 1.17
N GLU A 64 -18.28 -17.66 1.88
CA GLU A 64 -18.97 -18.15 3.11
C GLU A 64 -18.96 -17.10 4.24
N ASN A 65 -18.09 -16.11 4.15
CA ASN A 65 -17.98 -14.98 5.09
C ASN A 65 -18.45 -13.65 4.49
N ASP A 66 -19.16 -13.66 3.36
CA ASP A 66 -19.67 -12.48 2.65
C ASP A 66 -18.56 -11.50 2.23
N LEU A 67 -17.35 -12.00 1.98
CA LEU A 67 -16.18 -11.21 1.63
C LEU A 67 -15.84 -11.33 0.14
N THR A 68 -15.34 -10.23 -0.44
CA THR A 68 -14.74 -10.19 -1.76
C THR A 68 -13.29 -9.69 -1.67
N ILE A 69 -12.47 -10.04 -2.67
CA ILE A 69 -11.10 -9.53 -2.76
C ILE A 69 -11.13 -8.14 -3.39
N SER A 70 -10.58 -7.13 -2.71
CA SER A 70 -10.45 -5.76 -3.22
C SER A 70 -9.23 -5.58 -4.11
N ALA A 71 -8.11 -6.17 -3.72
CA ALA A 71 -6.84 -6.11 -4.44
C ALA A 71 -5.91 -7.25 -3.99
N LEU A 72 -4.94 -7.58 -4.82
CA LEU A 72 -3.75 -8.33 -4.43
C LEU A 72 -2.63 -7.34 -4.14
N ASN A 73 -1.82 -7.61 -3.11
CA ASN A 73 -0.71 -6.75 -2.71
C ASN A 73 0.61 -7.51 -2.81
N CYS A 74 1.54 -7.03 -3.62
CA CYS A 74 2.91 -7.52 -3.72
C CYS A 74 3.94 -6.39 -3.49
N SER A 75 3.63 -5.49 -2.55
CA SER A 75 4.52 -4.39 -2.15
C SER A 75 5.91 -4.89 -1.80
N GLY A 76 6.93 -4.26 -2.37
CA GLY A 76 8.33 -4.64 -2.23
C GLY A 76 9.22 -3.64 -2.94
N ASN A 77 10.41 -4.09 -3.35
CA ASN A 77 11.34 -3.22 -4.08
C ASN A 77 11.76 -3.85 -5.42
N PRO A 78 10.96 -3.73 -6.49
CA PRO A 78 11.29 -4.27 -7.82
C PRO A 78 12.54 -3.64 -8.44
N LEU A 79 13.01 -2.52 -7.89
CA LEU A 79 14.20 -1.79 -8.32
C LEU A 79 15.43 -2.08 -7.45
N PHE A 80 15.30 -2.94 -6.43
CA PHE A 80 16.44 -3.29 -5.57
C PHE A 80 17.59 -3.82 -6.42
N PRO A 81 18.85 -3.37 -6.19
CA PRO A 81 19.99 -3.86 -6.95
C PRO A 81 20.16 -5.38 -6.90
N GLY A 82 20.47 -5.99 -8.04
CA GLY A 82 20.81 -7.41 -8.13
C GLY A 82 19.61 -8.37 -7.97
N GLU A 83 19.89 -9.54 -7.39
CA GLU A 83 18.93 -10.66 -7.32
C GLU A 83 17.67 -10.38 -6.50
N LYS A 84 17.77 -9.52 -5.49
CA LYS A 84 16.61 -9.21 -4.66
C LYS A 84 15.52 -8.53 -5.47
N GLY A 85 15.87 -7.51 -6.26
CA GLY A 85 14.91 -6.86 -7.15
C GLY A 85 14.37 -7.80 -8.23
N ALA A 86 15.21 -8.72 -8.73
CA ALA A 86 14.75 -9.74 -9.67
C ALA A 86 13.70 -10.68 -9.03
N ARG A 87 13.89 -11.08 -7.77
CA ARG A 87 12.89 -11.87 -7.03
C ARG A 87 11.60 -11.08 -6.81
N ASP A 88 11.70 -9.81 -6.42
CA ASP A 88 10.52 -8.97 -6.18
C ASP A 88 9.71 -8.78 -7.47
N ARG A 89 10.38 -8.63 -8.63
CA ARG A 89 9.72 -8.61 -9.94
C ARG A 89 9.06 -9.95 -10.33
N ALA A 90 9.66 -11.07 -9.95
CA ALA A 90 9.07 -12.38 -10.19
C ALA A 90 7.78 -12.58 -9.39
N VAL A 91 7.77 -12.19 -8.10
CA VAL A 91 6.55 -12.19 -7.28
C VAL A 91 5.48 -11.29 -7.90
N ALA A 92 5.83 -10.10 -8.40
CA ALA A 92 4.87 -9.23 -9.07
C ALA A 92 4.29 -9.89 -10.33
N ALA A 93 5.10 -10.54 -11.16
CA ALA A 93 4.62 -11.25 -12.35
C ALA A 93 3.66 -12.39 -12.00
N ASP A 94 3.99 -13.19 -10.98
CA ASP A 94 3.11 -14.27 -10.50
C ASP A 94 1.82 -13.70 -9.88
N THR A 95 1.88 -12.51 -9.23
CA THR A 95 0.70 -11.82 -8.70
C THR A 95 -0.22 -11.33 -9.83
N PHE A 96 0.32 -10.82 -10.93
CA PHE A 96 -0.48 -10.44 -12.11
C PHE A 96 -1.19 -11.65 -12.71
N LEU A 97 -0.50 -12.79 -12.84
CA LEU A 97 -1.10 -14.04 -13.28
C LEU A 97 -2.22 -14.49 -12.32
N LEU A 98 -2.00 -14.40 -11.00
CA LEU A 98 -3.04 -14.74 -10.03
C LEU A 98 -4.24 -13.78 -10.12
N ALA A 99 -4.01 -12.48 -10.33
CA ALA A 99 -5.07 -11.50 -10.52
C ALA A 99 -5.96 -11.87 -11.72
N GLU A 100 -5.37 -12.20 -12.88
CA GLU A 100 -6.08 -12.70 -14.05
C GLU A 100 -6.95 -13.93 -13.71
N GLN A 101 -6.35 -14.92 -13.03
CA GLN A 101 -7.02 -16.19 -12.68
C GLN A 101 -8.15 -16.02 -11.66
N LEU A 102 -8.12 -14.96 -10.86
CA LEU A 102 -9.17 -14.59 -9.89
C LEU A 102 -10.17 -13.57 -10.45
N GLY A 103 -9.95 -13.05 -11.66
CA GLY A 103 -10.79 -12.02 -12.27
C GLY A 103 -10.64 -10.65 -11.60
N LEU A 104 -9.48 -10.35 -11.04
CA LEU A 104 -9.17 -9.08 -10.40
C LEU A 104 -8.38 -8.17 -11.36
N ASP A 105 -8.58 -6.88 -11.24
CA ASP A 105 -7.96 -5.88 -12.11
C ASP A 105 -7.06 -4.88 -11.37
N THR A 106 -6.96 -5.00 -10.06
CA THR A 106 -6.20 -4.07 -9.21
C THR A 106 -5.13 -4.82 -8.42
N VAL A 107 -3.88 -4.35 -8.54
CA VAL A 107 -2.73 -4.84 -7.77
C VAL A 107 -2.06 -3.67 -7.06
N VAL A 108 -1.88 -3.81 -5.75
CA VAL A 108 -1.15 -2.86 -4.92
C VAL A 108 0.33 -3.19 -4.93
N MET A 109 1.16 -2.18 -5.13
CA MET A 109 2.62 -2.30 -5.18
C MET A 109 3.28 -1.07 -4.57
N MET A 110 4.58 -1.16 -4.35
CA MET A 110 5.46 0.00 -4.13
C MET A 110 6.37 0.20 -5.32
N SER A 111 6.82 1.44 -5.54
CA SER A 111 7.62 1.77 -6.73
C SER A 111 8.99 1.13 -6.73
N GLY A 112 9.50 0.79 -5.57
CA GLY A 112 10.89 0.41 -5.38
C GLY A 112 11.84 1.61 -5.36
N LEU A 113 13.09 1.34 -5.02
CA LEU A 113 14.16 2.32 -4.96
C LEU A 113 15.46 1.68 -5.45
N PRO A 114 16.13 2.24 -6.47
CA PRO A 114 17.43 1.77 -6.93
C PRO A 114 18.57 2.18 -5.99
N GLY A 115 19.77 1.68 -6.25
CA GLY A 115 21.01 2.26 -5.72
C GLY A 115 21.28 3.68 -6.24
N GLY A 116 22.36 4.28 -5.80
CA GLY A 116 22.82 5.59 -6.29
C GLY A 116 23.65 5.50 -7.58
N CYS A 117 24.19 4.31 -7.90
CA CYS A 117 24.93 4.02 -9.12
C CYS A 117 24.81 2.54 -9.51
N PRO A 118 25.29 2.12 -10.71
CA PRO A 118 25.18 0.72 -11.18
C PRO A 118 25.85 -0.32 -10.28
N GLU A 119 26.90 0.06 -9.56
CA GLU A 119 27.69 -0.81 -8.71
C GLU A 119 27.12 -0.99 -7.30
N ASP A 120 26.15 -0.17 -6.93
CA ASP A 120 25.51 -0.22 -5.61
C ASP A 120 24.75 -1.52 -5.39
N ARG A 121 24.80 -1.98 -4.14
CA ARG A 121 24.09 -3.18 -3.68
C ARG A 121 22.92 -2.87 -2.77
N THR A 122 22.77 -1.62 -2.38
CA THR A 122 21.71 -1.13 -1.48
C THR A 122 21.03 0.10 -2.07
N PRO A 123 19.73 0.25 -1.87
CA PRO A 123 19.01 1.45 -2.30
C PRO A 123 19.49 2.71 -1.61
N THR A 124 19.38 3.84 -2.29
CA THR A 124 19.76 5.16 -1.77
C THR A 124 18.59 6.13 -1.96
N TRP A 125 18.02 6.62 -0.86
CA TRP A 125 16.87 7.54 -0.93
C TRP A 125 17.33 9.00 -0.90
N ILE A 126 17.02 9.74 -1.97
CA ILE A 126 17.37 11.15 -2.12
C ILE A 126 16.10 11.99 -1.93
N VAL A 127 16.13 12.87 -0.93
CA VAL A 127 15.02 13.77 -0.57
C VAL A 127 15.46 15.23 -0.39
N THR A 128 16.64 15.55 -0.89
CA THR A 128 17.19 16.90 -0.89
C THR A 128 17.97 17.16 -2.18
N SER A 129 18.01 18.41 -2.62
CA SER A 129 18.77 18.85 -3.80
C SER A 129 20.23 19.21 -3.52
N TRP A 130 20.67 19.03 -2.28
CA TRP A 130 22.04 19.34 -1.86
C TRP A 130 22.67 18.17 -1.10
N PRO A 131 23.94 17.80 -1.35
CA PRO A 131 24.89 18.41 -2.32
C PRO A 131 24.55 18.09 -3.79
N PRO A 132 25.23 18.73 -4.78
CA PRO A 132 24.91 18.58 -6.21
C PRO A 132 24.94 17.15 -6.75
N GLU A 133 25.71 16.27 -6.15
CA GLU A 133 25.81 14.84 -6.50
C GLU A 133 24.46 14.14 -6.39
N THR A 134 23.52 14.65 -5.60
CA THR A 134 22.16 14.11 -5.48
C THR A 134 21.40 14.15 -6.80
N GLU A 135 21.66 15.14 -7.67
CA GLU A 135 21.05 15.23 -9.00
C GLU A 135 21.51 14.11 -9.92
N GLU A 136 22.79 13.73 -9.85
CA GLU A 136 23.35 12.62 -10.64
C GLU A 136 22.76 11.29 -10.21
N ILE A 137 22.65 11.09 -8.88
CA ILE A 137 22.02 9.90 -8.30
C ILE A 137 20.56 9.80 -8.76
N LEU A 138 19.77 10.86 -8.63
CA LEU A 138 18.37 10.87 -9.05
C LEU A 138 18.22 10.60 -10.55
N ARG A 139 19.10 11.17 -11.37
CA ARG A 139 19.10 10.93 -12.82
C ARG A 139 19.32 9.44 -13.12
N TYR A 140 20.32 8.83 -12.50
CA TYR A 140 20.58 7.40 -12.62
C TYR A 140 19.40 6.56 -12.15
N GLN A 141 18.80 6.88 -10.99
CA GLN A 141 17.68 6.13 -10.43
C GLN A 141 16.48 6.12 -11.39
N TRP A 142 16.12 7.25 -11.97
CA TRP A 142 15.04 7.32 -12.95
C TRP A 142 15.38 6.58 -14.25
N GLN A 143 16.63 6.64 -14.73
CA GLN A 143 17.08 5.88 -15.89
C GLN A 143 16.99 4.36 -15.64
N ALA A 144 17.30 3.91 -14.43
CA ALA A 144 17.19 2.50 -14.04
C ALA A 144 15.73 2.05 -13.84
N ALA A 145 14.88 2.91 -13.30
CA ALA A 145 13.50 2.59 -12.95
C ALA A 145 12.57 2.49 -14.17
N VAL A 146 12.68 3.40 -15.14
CA VAL A 146 11.74 3.52 -16.26
C VAL A 146 11.64 2.24 -17.10
N PRO A 147 12.74 1.58 -17.51
CA PRO A 147 12.64 0.33 -18.26
C PRO A 147 11.96 -0.80 -17.47
N VAL A 148 12.24 -0.90 -16.16
CA VAL A 148 11.62 -1.91 -15.29
C VAL A 148 10.12 -1.68 -15.18
N TRP A 149 9.70 -0.43 -14.99
CA TRP A 149 8.28 -0.11 -14.86
C TRP A 149 7.52 -0.24 -16.20
N LYS A 150 8.19 0.01 -17.33
CA LYS A 150 7.60 -0.29 -18.65
C LYS A 150 7.36 -1.80 -18.83
N ASP A 151 8.29 -2.65 -18.42
CA ASP A 151 8.12 -4.12 -18.48
C ASP A 151 7.02 -4.59 -17.51
N LEU A 152 7.02 -4.13 -16.26
CA LEU A 152 5.98 -4.48 -15.28
C LEU A 152 4.58 -4.03 -15.75
N ALA A 153 4.45 -2.82 -16.25
CA ALA A 153 3.19 -2.31 -16.79
C ALA A 153 2.69 -3.10 -18.00
N ALA A 154 3.60 -3.53 -18.88
CA ALA A 154 3.25 -4.38 -20.02
C ALA A 154 2.75 -5.74 -19.55
N ARG A 155 3.48 -6.42 -18.67
CA ARG A 155 3.07 -7.71 -18.08
C ARG A 155 1.73 -7.63 -17.34
N ALA A 156 1.52 -6.56 -16.58
CA ALA A 156 0.25 -6.35 -15.89
C ALA A 156 -0.92 -6.26 -16.90
N ARG A 157 -0.76 -5.50 -17.98
CA ARG A 157 -1.77 -5.41 -19.05
C ARG A 157 -2.01 -6.76 -19.74
N ASP A 158 -0.97 -7.54 -20.00
CA ASP A 158 -1.06 -8.88 -20.61
C ASP A 158 -1.91 -9.83 -19.76
N HIS A 159 -1.96 -9.63 -18.45
CA HIS A 159 -2.78 -10.37 -17.48
C HIS A 159 -4.09 -9.66 -17.09
N GLY A 160 -4.54 -8.65 -17.84
CA GLY A 160 -5.80 -7.97 -17.60
C GLY A 160 -5.83 -7.06 -16.37
N VAL A 161 -4.70 -6.82 -15.71
CA VAL A 161 -4.57 -5.82 -14.64
C VAL A 161 -4.68 -4.43 -15.25
N ARG A 162 -5.68 -3.69 -14.80
CA ARG A 162 -5.95 -2.32 -15.26
C ARG A 162 -5.37 -1.26 -14.34
N HIS A 163 -5.17 -1.60 -13.08
CA HIS A 163 -4.75 -0.69 -12.03
C HIS A 163 -3.57 -1.26 -11.24
N ILE A 164 -2.41 -0.64 -11.37
CA ILE A 164 -1.30 -0.81 -10.42
C ILE A 164 -1.36 0.40 -9.48
N ALA A 165 -1.80 0.14 -8.26
CA ALA A 165 -1.95 1.15 -7.22
C ALA A 165 -0.63 1.27 -6.42
N LEU A 166 0.14 2.33 -6.67
CA LEU A 166 1.42 2.56 -6.00
C LEU A 166 1.23 3.24 -4.66
N GLU A 167 1.71 2.62 -3.61
CA GLU A 167 1.72 3.23 -2.28
C GLU A 167 2.84 4.26 -2.15
N PHE A 168 2.49 5.46 -1.70
CA PHE A 168 3.46 6.48 -1.32
C PHE A 168 4.05 6.16 0.05
N HIS A 169 5.32 5.81 0.05
CA HIS A 169 6.02 5.40 1.25
C HIS A 169 7.42 6.01 1.27
N GLY A 170 7.94 6.30 2.45
CA GLY A 170 9.35 6.64 2.58
C GLY A 170 10.25 5.54 2.02
N TRP A 171 11.44 5.93 1.59
CA TRP A 171 12.40 4.99 1.00
C TRP A 171 11.91 4.31 -0.29
N GLN A 172 11.08 5.06 -1.05
CA GLN A 172 10.61 4.70 -2.39
C GLN A 172 11.00 5.80 -3.39
N LEU A 173 11.12 5.46 -4.67
CA LEU A 173 11.39 6.43 -5.73
C LEU A 173 10.15 7.30 -6.00
N VAL A 174 8.95 6.69 -5.93
CA VAL A 174 7.67 7.38 -6.02
C VAL A 174 7.08 7.47 -4.61
N TYR A 175 7.01 8.67 -4.06
CA TYR A 175 6.56 8.92 -2.68
C TYR A 175 5.67 10.15 -2.54
N ASN A 176 5.38 10.85 -3.66
CA ASN A 176 4.51 12.02 -3.69
C ASN A 176 3.87 12.21 -5.08
N VAL A 177 3.02 13.22 -5.19
CA VAL A 177 2.29 13.54 -6.44
C VAL A 177 3.24 13.75 -7.62
N GLU A 178 4.30 14.53 -7.44
CA GLU A 178 5.25 14.87 -8.51
C GLU A 178 5.96 13.64 -9.06
N THR A 179 6.45 12.77 -8.17
CA THR A 179 7.17 11.57 -8.57
C THR A 179 6.25 10.52 -9.20
N LEU A 180 4.97 10.43 -8.78
CA LEU A 180 3.98 9.59 -9.47
C LEU A 180 3.71 10.11 -10.88
N ARG A 181 3.42 11.41 -11.02
CA ARG A 181 3.15 12.01 -12.33
C ARG A 181 4.34 11.85 -13.30
N ARG A 182 5.56 11.94 -12.78
CA ARG A 182 6.76 11.66 -13.57
C ARG A 182 6.77 10.20 -14.04
N LEU A 183 6.56 9.24 -13.16
CA LEU A 183 6.54 7.82 -13.54
C LEU A 183 5.44 7.52 -14.56
N GLN A 184 4.23 8.05 -14.36
CA GLN A 184 3.13 7.95 -15.33
C GLN A 184 3.52 8.47 -16.71
N SER A 185 4.15 9.64 -16.76
CA SER A 185 4.62 10.26 -18.02
C SER A 185 5.68 9.42 -18.74
N GLU A 186 6.62 8.84 -17.98
CA GLU A 186 7.74 8.06 -18.52
C GLU A 186 7.31 6.65 -18.98
N VAL A 187 6.35 6.03 -18.26
CA VAL A 187 5.84 4.68 -18.58
C VAL A 187 4.77 4.74 -19.67
N GLY A 188 3.93 5.75 -19.62
CA GLY A 188 2.79 5.96 -20.52
C GLY A 188 1.56 5.14 -20.16
N GLY A 189 0.39 5.67 -20.56
CA GLY A 189 -0.91 5.09 -20.27
C GLY A 189 -1.40 5.38 -18.84
N ASP A 190 -2.52 4.76 -18.51
CA ASP A 190 -3.32 4.98 -17.30
C ASP A 190 -3.27 3.84 -16.28
N ILE A 191 -2.36 2.89 -16.46
CA ILE A 191 -2.27 1.71 -15.58
C ILE A 191 -1.71 2.05 -14.19
N LEU A 192 -0.86 3.08 -14.07
CA LEU A 192 -0.26 3.49 -12.81
C LEU A 192 -1.13 4.53 -12.12
N GLY A 193 -1.45 4.31 -10.86
CA GLY A 193 -2.15 5.25 -10.00
C GLY A 193 -1.68 5.12 -8.56
N VAL A 194 -2.40 5.67 -7.62
CA VAL A 194 -2.03 5.67 -6.22
C VAL A 194 -2.87 4.68 -5.40
N ASN A 195 -2.19 3.92 -4.54
CA ASN A 195 -2.76 3.41 -3.30
C ASN A 195 -2.54 4.49 -2.25
N LEU A 196 -3.61 5.21 -1.92
CA LEU A 196 -3.51 6.38 -1.06
C LEU A 196 -3.53 5.97 0.41
N ASP A 197 -2.36 5.99 1.03
CA ASP A 197 -2.18 5.86 2.48
C ASP A 197 -1.93 7.25 3.10
N PRO A 198 -2.87 7.77 3.90
CA PRO A 198 -2.69 9.07 4.54
C PRO A 198 -1.56 9.06 5.58
N SER A 199 -1.28 7.92 6.22
CA SER A 199 -0.34 7.86 7.33
C SER A 199 1.09 8.24 6.92
N HIS A 200 1.53 7.75 5.78
CA HIS A 200 2.86 8.07 5.26
C HIS A 200 2.97 9.52 4.80
N LEU A 201 1.91 10.07 4.23
CA LEU A 201 1.89 11.47 3.82
C LEU A 201 2.07 12.43 4.99
N PHE A 202 1.42 12.17 6.13
CA PHE A 202 1.54 13.00 7.32
C PHE A 202 2.97 13.13 7.82
N TRP A 203 3.69 12.00 8.00
CA TRP A 203 5.05 12.08 8.50
C TRP A 203 6.05 12.56 7.45
N MET A 204 5.73 12.45 6.16
CA MET A 204 6.50 13.06 5.09
C MET A 204 6.18 14.55 4.87
N GLY A 205 5.16 15.09 5.56
CA GLY A 205 4.84 16.52 5.57
C GLY A 205 3.86 16.97 4.48
N ALA A 206 3.14 16.05 3.84
CA ALA A 206 2.07 16.37 2.90
C ALA A 206 0.68 16.36 3.58
N ASP A 207 -0.28 17.05 2.99
CA ASP A 207 -1.68 16.99 3.37
C ASP A 207 -2.40 15.92 2.52
N PRO A 208 -2.86 14.79 3.11
CA PRO A 208 -3.52 13.73 2.35
C PRO A 208 -4.79 14.17 1.63
N ILE A 209 -5.48 15.20 2.12
CA ILE A 209 -6.68 15.76 1.47
C ILE A 209 -6.29 16.47 0.18
N GLU A 210 -5.22 17.28 0.21
CA GLU A 210 -4.72 17.95 -1.00
C GLU A 210 -4.13 16.93 -2.00
N VAL A 211 -3.47 15.88 -1.52
CA VAL A 211 -2.99 14.79 -2.38
C VAL A 211 -4.16 14.06 -3.04
N ALA A 212 -5.25 13.76 -2.31
CA ALA A 212 -6.44 13.14 -2.87
C ALA A 212 -7.07 13.98 -3.99
N LYS A 213 -7.14 15.30 -3.81
CA LYS A 213 -7.63 16.23 -4.85
C LYS A 213 -6.72 16.25 -6.08
N ALA A 214 -5.40 16.27 -5.86
CA ALA A 214 -4.41 16.34 -6.95
C ALA A 214 -4.34 15.04 -7.78
N LEU A 215 -4.75 13.91 -7.21
CA LEU A 215 -4.72 12.59 -7.84
C LEU A 215 -6.12 12.00 -8.07
N ALA A 216 -7.18 12.83 -8.08
CA ALA A 216 -8.57 12.41 -8.25
C ALA A 216 -8.80 11.48 -9.47
N ASP A 217 -8.02 11.65 -10.52
CA ASP A 217 -8.07 10.89 -11.77
C ASP A 217 -7.41 9.49 -11.69
N CYS A 218 -6.66 9.21 -10.63
CA CYS A 218 -5.88 7.97 -10.53
C CYS A 218 -5.73 7.41 -9.09
N ILE A 219 -6.73 7.65 -8.22
CA ILE A 219 -6.83 6.93 -6.94
C ILE A 219 -7.42 5.55 -7.25
N TYR A 220 -6.60 4.51 -7.18
CA TYR A 220 -7.01 3.15 -7.52
C TYR A 220 -7.30 2.29 -6.30
N HIS A 221 -6.69 2.62 -5.17
CA HIS A 221 -6.91 1.96 -3.89
C HIS A 221 -6.67 2.94 -2.74
N VAL A 222 -7.20 2.64 -1.55
CA VAL A 222 -7.05 3.48 -0.36
C VAL A 222 -6.78 2.61 0.86
N LEU A 223 -5.69 2.89 1.55
CA LEU A 223 -5.44 2.36 2.88
C LEU A 223 -6.01 3.28 3.96
N ILE A 224 -6.56 2.68 4.98
CA ILE A 224 -7.03 3.36 6.19
C ILE A 224 -6.05 3.06 7.31
N LYS A 225 -5.08 3.94 7.46
CA LYS A 225 -4.01 3.88 8.44
C LYS A 225 -3.76 5.27 8.99
N ASP A 226 -3.56 5.39 10.27
CA ASP A 226 -3.38 6.69 10.94
C ASP A 226 -1.98 6.81 11.55
N VAL A 227 -1.56 8.03 11.73
CA VAL A 227 -0.29 8.35 12.38
C VAL A 227 -0.49 9.45 13.41
N ARG A 228 0.18 9.32 14.53
CA ARG A 228 0.27 10.39 15.54
C ARG A 228 1.68 10.95 15.56
N LEU A 229 1.77 12.28 15.40
CA LEU A 229 3.02 12.99 15.59
C LEU A 229 3.28 13.15 17.07
N GLU A 230 4.46 12.74 17.53
CA GLU A 230 4.81 12.71 18.94
C GLU A 230 5.57 14.00 19.35
N LYS A 231 5.62 14.24 20.66
CA LYS A 231 6.34 15.40 21.21
C LYS A 231 7.80 15.49 20.78
N ALA A 232 8.43 14.33 20.60
CA ALA A 232 9.81 14.22 20.15
C ALA A 232 10.06 14.84 18.76
N ALA A 233 9.05 14.90 17.90
CA ALA A 233 9.13 15.55 16.59
C ALA A 233 9.56 17.03 16.67
N GLY A 234 9.15 17.73 17.73
CA GLY A 234 9.52 19.14 17.93
C GLY A 234 11.01 19.38 18.16
N GLN A 235 11.77 18.34 18.53
CA GLN A 235 13.22 18.39 18.72
C GLN A 235 13.99 17.61 17.65
N ASN A 236 13.44 16.49 17.17
CA ASN A 236 14.15 15.52 16.36
C ASN A 236 13.68 15.50 14.90
N THR A 237 12.80 16.40 14.49
CA THR A 237 12.12 16.37 13.18
C THR A 237 11.26 15.11 12.98
N LEU A 238 10.68 14.93 11.79
CA LEU A 238 9.94 13.73 11.42
C LEU A 238 10.80 12.66 10.73
N LEU A 239 12.08 12.96 10.48
CA LEU A 239 13.05 12.01 9.92
C LEU A 239 13.56 11.11 11.06
N ASP A 240 12.86 10.02 11.31
CA ASP A 240 13.12 9.11 12.44
C ASP A 240 13.66 7.76 11.95
N THR A 241 14.67 7.25 12.65
CA THR A 241 15.31 5.96 12.36
C THR A 241 15.12 4.92 13.45
N LYS A 242 14.33 5.24 14.48
CA LYS A 242 14.04 4.32 15.59
C LYS A 242 13.08 3.21 15.15
N GLY A 243 13.27 2.02 15.71
CA GLY A 243 12.43 0.87 15.46
C GLY A 243 10.96 1.11 15.83
N VAL A 244 10.04 0.47 15.13
CA VAL A 244 8.57 0.66 15.32
C VAL A 244 8.10 0.34 16.74
N LEU A 245 8.83 -0.47 17.50
CA LEU A 245 8.49 -0.83 18.88
C LEU A 245 9.06 0.15 19.93
N GLU A 246 9.83 1.16 19.53
CA GLU A 246 10.39 2.17 20.43
C GLU A 246 9.44 3.37 20.62
N PHE A 247 8.14 3.12 20.76
CA PHE A 247 7.04 4.09 20.72
C PHE A 247 7.32 5.40 21.46
N ALA A 248 7.84 5.30 22.69
CA ALA A 248 8.04 6.46 23.58
C ALA A 248 9.14 7.41 23.10
N ALA A 249 10.07 6.94 22.26
CA ALA A 249 11.21 7.71 21.80
C ALA A 249 11.05 8.25 20.38
N ARG A 250 10.06 7.76 19.64
CA ARG A 250 9.86 8.10 18.23
C ARG A 250 9.28 9.51 18.05
N SER A 251 9.52 10.08 16.87
CA SER A 251 8.93 11.35 16.44
C SER A 251 7.50 11.21 15.97
N TRP A 252 7.10 10.01 15.56
CA TRP A 252 5.74 9.66 15.15
C TRP A 252 5.52 8.16 15.30
N ASN A 253 4.27 7.76 15.47
CA ASN A 253 3.87 6.36 15.56
C ASN A 253 2.65 6.11 14.70
N PHE A 254 2.59 4.93 14.06
CA PHE A 254 1.34 4.44 13.53
C PHE A 254 0.39 4.15 14.71
N VAL A 255 -0.85 4.54 14.54
CA VAL A 255 -1.88 4.39 15.56
C VAL A 255 -3.19 3.99 14.90
N THR A 256 -4.07 3.41 15.68
CA THR A 256 -5.42 3.06 15.23
C THR A 256 -6.12 4.29 14.64
N PRO A 257 -6.79 4.18 13.47
CA PRO A 257 -7.57 5.25 12.87
C PRO A 257 -8.49 5.95 13.89
N GLY A 258 -8.36 7.27 13.98
CA GLY A 258 -9.04 8.10 14.98
C GLY A 258 -8.20 8.44 16.20
N SER A 259 -7.05 7.81 16.40
CA SER A 259 -6.15 8.08 17.53
C SER A 259 -5.06 9.11 17.20
N GLY A 260 -4.76 9.31 15.93
CA GLY A 260 -3.90 10.39 15.44
C GLY A 260 -4.73 11.58 14.96
N HIS A 261 -5.69 11.32 14.09
CA HIS A 261 -6.58 12.31 13.49
C HIS A 261 -8.05 11.96 13.83
N GLY A 262 -8.79 12.93 14.37
CA GLY A 262 -10.15 12.71 14.87
C GLY A 262 -11.20 12.51 13.76
N ALA A 263 -12.43 12.19 14.18
CA ALA A 263 -13.55 11.87 13.29
C ALA A 263 -13.86 12.96 12.23
N ASP A 264 -13.66 14.23 12.56
CA ASP A 264 -13.93 15.32 11.61
C ASP A 264 -12.92 15.35 10.47
N TRP A 265 -11.66 15.03 10.75
CA TRP A 265 -10.64 14.88 9.70
C TRP A 265 -10.98 13.70 8.80
N TRP A 266 -11.27 12.52 9.38
CA TRP A 266 -11.63 11.32 8.63
C TRP A 266 -12.88 11.53 7.77
N ARG A 267 -13.89 12.20 8.30
CA ARG A 267 -15.10 12.57 7.54
C ARG A 267 -14.75 13.45 6.33
N THR A 268 -13.86 14.41 6.52
CA THR A 268 -13.43 15.30 5.43
C THR A 268 -12.62 14.53 4.38
N PHE A 269 -11.71 13.67 4.80
CA PHE A 269 -10.92 12.84 3.89
C PHE A 269 -11.81 11.91 3.06
N LEU A 270 -12.71 11.15 3.68
CA LEU A 270 -13.60 10.23 2.97
C LEU A 270 -14.57 10.97 2.04
N ARG A 271 -15.05 12.13 2.44
CA ARG A 271 -15.86 13.00 1.56
C ARG A 271 -15.04 13.45 0.35
N THR A 272 -13.80 13.88 0.54
CA THR A 272 -12.92 14.27 -0.56
C THR A 272 -12.67 13.12 -1.53
N LEU A 273 -12.45 11.89 -1.04
CA LEU A 273 -12.35 10.72 -1.90
C LEU A 273 -13.60 10.53 -2.77
N ARG A 274 -14.78 10.60 -2.17
CA ARG A 274 -16.04 10.48 -2.89
C ARG A 274 -16.24 11.59 -3.93
N GLU A 275 -15.96 12.84 -3.55
CA GLU A 275 -16.03 14.01 -4.46
C GLU A 275 -15.01 13.90 -5.61
N SER A 276 -13.90 13.19 -5.40
CA SER A 276 -12.91 12.83 -6.41
C SER A 276 -13.34 11.65 -7.30
N GLY A 277 -14.52 11.07 -7.07
CA GLY A 277 -15.04 9.94 -7.85
C GLY A 277 -14.59 8.57 -7.36
N TYR A 278 -13.85 8.48 -6.25
CA TYR A 278 -13.45 7.19 -5.69
C TYR A 278 -14.61 6.54 -4.93
N ASP A 279 -14.96 5.32 -5.32
CA ASP A 279 -15.99 4.47 -4.66
C ASP A 279 -15.50 3.03 -4.41
N GLY A 280 -14.19 2.84 -4.34
CA GLY A 280 -13.54 1.55 -4.15
C GLY A 280 -13.44 1.11 -2.69
N ALA A 281 -12.44 0.27 -2.42
CA ALA A 281 -12.14 -0.27 -1.11
C ALA A 281 -11.52 0.78 -0.17
N LEU A 282 -11.88 0.68 1.11
CA LEU A 282 -11.20 1.33 2.22
C LEU A 282 -10.56 0.22 3.05
N SER A 283 -9.34 -0.17 2.71
CA SER A 283 -8.60 -1.25 3.36
C SER A 283 -7.96 -0.77 4.66
N ILE A 284 -8.44 -1.23 5.80
CA ILE A 284 -7.79 -0.97 7.09
C ILE A 284 -6.45 -1.70 7.10
N GLU A 285 -5.38 -0.97 7.39
CA GLU A 285 -4.08 -1.55 7.69
C GLU A 285 -3.71 -1.24 9.14
N GLN A 286 -3.62 -2.30 9.95
CA GLN A 286 -3.43 -2.16 11.40
C GLN A 286 -1.97 -2.38 11.78
N GLU A 287 -1.32 -1.28 12.19
CA GLU A 287 0.06 -1.27 12.68
C GLU A 287 0.23 -0.50 14.01
N ASP A 288 -0.85 -0.39 14.79
CA ASP A 288 -0.76 0.11 16.17
C ASP A 288 -0.39 -1.04 17.11
N TYR A 289 0.86 -1.09 17.49
CA TYR A 289 1.37 -2.11 18.42
C TYR A 289 1.23 -1.71 19.90
N THR A 290 0.55 -0.60 20.21
CA THR A 290 0.39 -0.09 21.57
C THR A 290 -0.90 -0.60 22.27
N ILE A 291 -1.82 -1.16 21.50
CA ILE A 291 -3.08 -1.73 21.98
C ILE A 291 -3.35 -3.10 21.35
N PRO A 292 -4.19 -3.95 21.97
CA PRO A 292 -4.56 -5.23 21.39
C PRO A 292 -5.19 -5.10 20.00
N LEU A 293 -4.87 -6.01 19.09
CA LEU A 293 -5.34 -6.01 17.71
C LEU A 293 -6.86 -5.92 17.57
N GLU A 294 -7.59 -6.73 18.35
CA GLU A 294 -9.07 -6.78 18.31
C GLU A 294 -9.68 -5.43 18.73
N GLU A 295 -9.10 -4.79 19.75
CA GLU A 295 -9.50 -3.46 20.20
C GLU A 295 -9.24 -2.41 19.11
N ALA A 296 -8.08 -2.47 18.47
CA ALA A 296 -7.69 -1.57 17.40
C ALA A 296 -8.64 -1.67 16.20
N LEU A 297 -8.91 -2.90 15.73
CA LEU A 297 -9.82 -3.14 14.62
C LEU A 297 -11.25 -2.71 14.94
N GLY A 298 -11.75 -3.02 16.14
CA GLY A 298 -13.07 -2.58 16.59
C GLY A 298 -13.22 -1.06 16.60
N LYS A 299 -12.20 -0.32 17.08
CA LYS A 299 -12.17 1.14 17.08
C LYS A 299 -12.15 1.72 15.67
N ALA A 300 -11.29 1.18 14.79
CA ALA A 300 -11.18 1.63 13.41
C ALA A 300 -12.51 1.47 12.66
N VAL A 301 -13.12 0.30 12.73
CA VAL A 301 -14.43 0.02 12.10
C VAL A 301 -15.53 0.93 12.67
N SER A 302 -15.58 1.12 14.00
CA SER A 302 -16.57 2.00 14.65
C SER A 302 -16.45 3.44 14.16
N LEU A 303 -15.22 3.97 14.07
CA LEU A 303 -14.95 5.29 13.52
C LEU A 303 -15.44 5.40 12.07
N LEU A 304 -15.00 4.45 11.22
CA LEU A 304 -15.31 4.51 9.79
C LEU A 304 -16.81 4.47 9.53
N ARG A 305 -17.57 3.63 10.25
CA ARG A 305 -19.04 3.60 10.15
C ARG A 305 -19.70 4.92 10.54
N GLN A 306 -19.12 5.65 11.50
CA GLN A 306 -19.62 6.96 11.91
C GLN A 306 -19.35 8.06 10.89
N VAL A 307 -18.27 7.94 10.10
CA VAL A 307 -17.78 9.01 9.23
C VAL A 307 -17.95 8.74 7.73
N LEU A 308 -18.33 7.52 7.35
CA LEU A 308 -18.61 7.17 5.96
C LEU A 308 -19.70 8.10 5.41
N PRO A 309 -19.47 8.72 4.24
CA PRO A 309 -20.50 9.51 3.59
C PRO A 309 -21.66 8.61 3.13
N ALA A 310 -22.89 9.09 3.31
CA ALA A 310 -24.12 8.40 2.91
C ALA A 310 -24.17 8.13 1.40
#